data_575d758f23e199baa46cbe9b04a67e7f
#
_entry.id   575d758f23e199baa46cbe9b04a67e7f
#
_cell.length_a   1.000
_cell.length_b   1.000
_cell.length_c   1.000
_cell.angle_alpha   90.00
_cell.angle_beta   90.00
_cell.angle_gamma   90.00
#
_symmetry.space_group_name_H-M   'P 1'
#
loop_
_entity.id
_entity.type
_entity.pdbx_description
1 polymer ?
#
loop_
_entity_poly.entity_id
_entity_poly.type
_entity_poly.pdbx_seq_one_letter_code
_entity_poly.pdbx_strand_id
1 'polypeptide(L)'
;MSILSGKKVLLGITAGIAAYKTASLVRLFIKLDAEVKVVMTPASKDFITPLTLSTLSKNAVHSTFYDEDEENELWNNHVELGLWADYILVAPATANTMSKMVNGICDNLLLAVYLSAKCPIYFAPAMDLDMYKHPSTRKSLDKLKSFGNIVIPATSGELASGLVGEGRMAEPHDIVTFIENDILSKLPLKGKKVLLTAGPTYEAIDPVRFVGNHSSGKMGFAIAEAAANLGAEVYLISGPSYQQIKHSLVHRIDVVSADEMYKVTHEYFKEVDIAILSAAVSDYKPKNVAIQKIKKKGSALDIELTQTKDILASLGKIKEHQFLVGFALETNNELQNAKDKLKRKNLDAIILNSLKDKGAGFATETNKITIIDKDLHEKPFELKSKIEVAKDIMNEIVMKIS
;
A
#
# COMPACT_ATOMS: atom_id res chain seq x y z
N MET A 1 -7.45 -2.59 3.51
CA MET A 1 -7.18 -3.36 2.28
C MET A 1 -5.92 -4.18 2.50
N SER A 2 -5.79 -5.32 1.83
CA SER A 2 -4.55 -6.12 1.81
C SER A 2 -3.47 -5.38 0.99
N ILE A 3 -2.21 -5.69 1.24
CA ILE A 3 -1.07 -5.23 0.41
C ILE A 3 -1.18 -5.77 -1.04
N LEU A 4 -2.00 -6.79 -1.26
CA LEU A 4 -2.28 -7.37 -2.57
C LEU A 4 -3.41 -6.66 -3.34
N SER A 5 -4.11 -5.69 -2.74
CA SER A 5 -5.17 -4.94 -3.42
C SER A 5 -4.62 -4.18 -4.63
N GLY A 6 -5.26 -4.36 -5.79
CA GLY A 6 -4.83 -3.80 -7.07
C GLY A 6 -3.57 -4.45 -7.68
N LYS A 7 -3.04 -5.52 -7.09
CA LYS A 7 -1.88 -6.25 -7.62
C LYS A 7 -2.30 -7.28 -8.65
N LYS A 8 -1.42 -7.52 -9.62
CA LYS A 8 -1.59 -8.45 -10.73
C LYS A 8 -0.85 -9.75 -10.44
N VAL A 9 -1.59 -10.82 -10.17
CA VAL A 9 -1.06 -12.14 -9.85
C VAL A 9 -1.22 -13.09 -11.03
N LEU A 10 -0.12 -13.61 -11.55
CA LEU A 10 -0.16 -14.69 -12.53
C LEU A 10 0.01 -16.03 -11.80
N LEU A 11 -1.04 -16.86 -11.84
CA LEU A 11 -1.04 -18.18 -11.24
C LEU A 11 -0.64 -19.24 -12.26
N GLY A 12 0.53 -19.83 -12.08
CA GLY A 12 1.01 -20.98 -12.85
C GLY A 12 0.58 -22.29 -12.20
N ILE A 13 -0.15 -23.14 -12.94
CA ILE A 13 -0.67 -24.41 -12.42
C ILE A 13 0.00 -25.58 -13.11
N THR A 14 0.57 -26.50 -12.33
CA THR A 14 1.22 -27.71 -12.84
C THR A 14 0.45 -28.98 -12.47
N ALA A 15 0.72 -30.08 -13.18
CA ALA A 15 -0.01 -31.34 -13.05
C ALA A 15 0.29 -32.05 -11.73
N GLY A 16 -0.70 -32.12 -10.86
CA GLY A 16 -0.66 -32.82 -9.58
C GLY A 16 -1.97 -32.65 -8.83
N ILE A 17 -2.27 -33.61 -7.94
CA ILE A 17 -3.54 -33.65 -7.22
C ILE A 17 -3.82 -32.31 -6.49
N ALA A 18 -2.79 -31.66 -5.93
CA ALA A 18 -2.94 -30.38 -5.22
C ALA A 18 -3.46 -29.22 -6.10
N ALA A 19 -3.55 -29.40 -7.43
CA ALA A 19 -4.13 -28.40 -8.33
C ALA A 19 -5.59 -28.04 -7.97
N TYR A 20 -6.35 -28.95 -7.35
CA TYR A 20 -7.72 -28.64 -6.90
C TYR A 20 -7.79 -27.46 -5.92
N LYS A 21 -6.72 -27.21 -5.14
CA LYS A 21 -6.66 -26.11 -4.18
C LYS A 21 -6.57 -24.75 -4.87
N THR A 22 -6.19 -24.70 -6.15
CA THR A 22 -5.98 -23.44 -6.87
C THR A 22 -7.27 -22.66 -7.09
N ALA A 23 -8.42 -23.33 -7.16
CA ALA A 23 -9.73 -22.67 -7.15
C ALA A 23 -9.92 -21.78 -5.91
N SER A 24 -9.52 -22.28 -4.73
CA SER A 24 -9.54 -21.50 -3.48
C SER A 24 -8.52 -20.37 -3.49
N LEU A 25 -7.31 -20.59 -4.04
CA LEU A 25 -6.30 -19.54 -4.21
C LEU A 25 -6.82 -18.38 -5.06
N VAL A 26 -7.38 -18.66 -6.24
CA VAL A 26 -7.98 -17.63 -7.10
C VAL A 26 -9.02 -16.82 -6.32
N ARG A 27 -9.93 -17.51 -5.61
CA ARG A 27 -10.97 -16.82 -4.83
C ARG A 27 -10.40 -15.95 -3.71
N LEU A 28 -9.32 -16.39 -3.04
CA LEU A 28 -8.68 -15.60 -2.00
C LEU A 28 -8.05 -14.32 -2.58
N PHE A 29 -7.29 -14.43 -3.67
CA PHE A 29 -6.71 -13.27 -4.33
C PHE A 29 -7.78 -12.27 -4.80
N ILE A 30 -8.86 -12.74 -5.43
CA ILE A 30 -9.98 -11.87 -5.85
C ILE A 30 -10.66 -11.20 -4.64
N LYS A 31 -10.84 -11.90 -3.51
CA LYS A 31 -11.40 -11.29 -2.28
C LYS A 31 -10.48 -10.21 -1.67
N LEU A 32 -9.18 -10.30 -1.93
CA LEU A 32 -8.19 -9.30 -1.55
C LEU A 32 -8.05 -8.18 -2.58
N ASP A 33 -8.94 -8.15 -3.58
CA ASP A 33 -8.97 -7.15 -4.65
C ASP A 33 -7.73 -7.19 -5.55
N ALA A 34 -7.12 -8.38 -5.71
CA ALA A 34 -6.08 -8.63 -6.70
C ALA A 34 -6.67 -9.07 -8.04
N GLU A 35 -6.01 -8.72 -9.14
CA GLU A 35 -6.33 -9.23 -10.47
C GLU A 35 -5.57 -10.54 -10.71
N VAL A 36 -6.26 -11.59 -11.17
CA VAL A 36 -5.65 -12.91 -11.35
C VAL A 36 -5.76 -13.37 -12.79
N LYS A 37 -4.64 -13.69 -13.41
CA LYS A 37 -4.57 -14.48 -14.66
C LYS A 37 -4.00 -15.85 -14.36
N VAL A 38 -4.39 -16.84 -15.15
CA VAL A 38 -3.99 -18.23 -14.95
C VAL A 38 -3.31 -18.80 -16.20
N VAL A 39 -2.15 -19.42 -15.99
CA VAL A 39 -1.46 -20.21 -17.02
C VAL A 39 -1.30 -21.64 -16.51
N MET A 40 -1.79 -22.61 -17.28
CA MET A 40 -1.77 -24.02 -16.92
C MET A 40 -0.77 -24.79 -17.79
N THR A 41 -0.09 -25.78 -17.21
CA THR A 41 0.55 -26.80 -18.07
C THR A 41 -0.55 -27.65 -18.71
N PRO A 42 -0.37 -28.17 -19.94
CA PRO A 42 -1.39 -28.98 -20.60
C PRO A 42 -1.91 -30.15 -19.75
N ALA A 43 -1.02 -30.87 -19.08
CA ALA A 43 -1.37 -32.00 -18.20
C ALA A 43 -2.10 -31.60 -16.90
N SER A 44 -2.08 -30.33 -16.51
CA SER A 44 -2.81 -29.91 -15.29
C SER A 44 -4.32 -29.81 -15.49
N LYS A 45 -4.78 -29.82 -16.75
CA LYS A 45 -6.23 -29.86 -17.10
C LYS A 45 -6.93 -31.12 -16.58
N ASP A 46 -6.17 -32.20 -16.38
CA ASP A 46 -6.71 -33.47 -15.85
C ASP A 46 -7.07 -33.38 -14.36
N PHE A 47 -6.53 -32.38 -13.65
CA PHE A 47 -6.72 -32.19 -12.20
C PHE A 47 -7.68 -31.06 -11.86
N ILE A 48 -7.78 -30.04 -12.70
CA ILE A 48 -8.69 -28.93 -12.57
C ILE A 48 -9.00 -28.34 -13.94
N THR A 49 -10.27 -28.01 -14.20
CA THR A 49 -10.67 -27.53 -15.53
C THR A 49 -10.36 -26.05 -15.73
N PRO A 50 -9.97 -25.63 -16.95
CA PRO A 50 -9.85 -24.21 -17.31
C PRO A 50 -11.13 -23.43 -17.06
N LEU A 51 -12.32 -24.05 -17.30
CA LEU A 51 -13.62 -23.45 -17.07
C LEU A 51 -13.83 -23.01 -15.62
N THR A 52 -13.45 -23.86 -14.65
CA THR A 52 -13.53 -23.50 -13.22
C THR A 52 -12.69 -22.26 -12.92
N LEU A 53 -11.46 -22.22 -13.42
CA LEU A 53 -10.51 -21.15 -13.13
C LEU A 53 -10.87 -19.85 -13.84
N SER A 54 -11.33 -19.90 -15.10
CA SER A 54 -11.78 -18.72 -15.85
C SER A 54 -13.02 -18.09 -15.23
N THR A 55 -13.96 -18.90 -14.78
CA THR A 55 -15.15 -18.42 -14.07
C THR A 55 -14.81 -17.70 -12.78
N LEU A 56 -13.84 -18.22 -12.02
CA LEU A 56 -13.43 -17.62 -10.73
C LEU A 56 -12.55 -16.38 -10.89
N SER A 57 -11.61 -16.39 -11.84
CA SER A 57 -10.70 -15.27 -12.09
C SER A 57 -11.32 -14.17 -12.93
N LYS A 58 -12.40 -14.47 -13.65
CA LYS A 58 -13.03 -13.61 -14.68
C LYS A 58 -12.07 -13.27 -15.85
N ASN A 59 -11.05 -14.06 -16.04
CA ASN A 59 -10.06 -13.93 -17.10
C ASN A 59 -9.91 -15.25 -17.87
N ALA A 60 -9.46 -15.19 -19.12
CA ALA A 60 -9.12 -16.37 -19.90
C ALA A 60 -8.00 -17.17 -19.20
N VAL A 61 -8.03 -18.49 -19.37
CA VAL A 61 -7.02 -19.42 -18.86
C VAL A 61 -6.23 -19.97 -20.02
N HIS A 62 -4.94 -19.72 -20.06
CA HIS A 62 -4.05 -20.14 -21.13
C HIS A 62 -3.31 -21.44 -20.76
N SER A 63 -3.18 -22.37 -21.71
CA SER A 63 -2.47 -23.65 -21.49
C SER A 63 -1.49 -24.00 -22.62
N THR A 64 -1.65 -23.37 -23.76
CA THR A 64 -0.87 -23.57 -24.97
C THR A 64 -0.42 -22.22 -25.53
N PHE A 65 0.54 -22.23 -26.44
CA PHE A 65 0.98 -21.00 -27.11
C PHE A 65 -0.07 -20.45 -28.08
N TYR A 66 -1.00 -21.28 -28.54
CA TYR A 66 -2.08 -20.93 -29.46
C TYR A 66 -3.41 -21.42 -28.87
N ASP A 67 -4.46 -20.65 -28.99
CA ASP A 67 -5.81 -21.11 -28.65
C ASP A 67 -6.38 -21.89 -29.86
N GLU A 68 -6.62 -23.18 -29.65
CA GLU A 68 -7.02 -24.13 -30.71
C GLU A 68 -8.46 -23.92 -31.22
N ASP A 69 -9.29 -23.11 -30.53
CA ASP A 69 -10.73 -22.98 -30.78
C ASP A 69 -11.14 -21.70 -31.54
N GLU A 70 -10.21 -20.85 -31.97
CA GLU A 70 -10.55 -19.64 -32.74
C GLU A 70 -10.06 -19.75 -34.19
N GLU A 71 -10.95 -19.38 -35.15
CA GLU A 71 -10.63 -19.27 -36.59
C GLU A 71 -9.44 -18.36 -36.91
N ASN A 72 -8.99 -17.56 -35.94
CA ASN A 72 -7.75 -16.80 -35.96
C ASN A 72 -6.90 -17.28 -34.78
N GLU A 73 -5.85 -18.04 -35.07
CA GLU A 73 -4.85 -18.51 -34.08
C GLU A 73 -4.29 -17.32 -33.27
N LEU A 74 -4.94 -17.02 -32.14
CA LEU A 74 -4.47 -15.98 -31.23
C LEU A 74 -3.26 -16.51 -30.47
N TRP A 75 -2.12 -15.86 -30.67
CA TRP A 75 -0.88 -16.16 -29.98
C TRP A 75 -0.93 -15.70 -28.53
N ASN A 76 -0.80 -16.62 -27.59
CA ASN A 76 -0.65 -16.32 -26.16
C ASN A 76 0.77 -15.82 -25.87
N ASN A 77 0.96 -14.51 -25.86
CA ASN A 77 2.26 -13.87 -25.75
C ASN A 77 2.83 -14.04 -24.32
N HIS A 78 3.77 -14.96 -24.16
CA HIS A 78 4.43 -15.25 -22.89
C HIS A 78 5.18 -14.04 -22.31
N VAL A 79 5.71 -13.15 -23.18
CA VAL A 79 6.41 -11.92 -22.72
C VAL A 79 5.41 -10.95 -22.12
N GLU A 80 4.26 -10.74 -22.77
CA GLU A 80 3.21 -9.87 -22.23
C GLU A 80 2.64 -10.40 -20.93
N LEU A 81 2.42 -11.72 -20.80
CA LEU A 81 1.97 -12.35 -19.56
C LEU A 81 2.99 -12.16 -18.43
N GLY A 82 4.28 -12.33 -18.72
CA GLY A 82 5.36 -12.11 -17.76
C GLY A 82 5.51 -10.65 -17.33
N LEU A 83 5.33 -9.70 -18.26
CA LEU A 83 5.40 -8.26 -17.98
C LEU A 83 4.15 -7.71 -17.30
N TRP A 84 2.99 -8.37 -17.53
CA TRP A 84 1.74 -7.97 -16.89
C TRP A 84 1.74 -8.21 -15.40
N ALA A 85 2.41 -9.28 -14.92
CA ALA A 85 2.37 -9.71 -13.54
C ALA A 85 3.22 -8.85 -12.60
N ASP A 86 2.66 -8.42 -11.46
CA ASP A 86 3.43 -7.92 -10.33
C ASP A 86 4.11 -9.08 -9.57
N TYR A 87 3.47 -10.26 -9.57
CA TYR A 87 3.94 -11.50 -8.94
C TYR A 87 3.50 -12.71 -9.75
N ILE A 88 4.35 -13.74 -9.78
CA ILE A 88 4.01 -15.05 -10.31
C ILE A 88 3.98 -16.05 -9.14
N LEU A 89 2.94 -16.86 -9.05
CA LEU A 89 2.84 -17.97 -8.13
C LEU A 89 2.70 -19.26 -8.90
N VAL A 90 3.65 -20.18 -8.76
CA VAL A 90 3.55 -21.55 -9.30
C VAL A 90 3.02 -22.45 -8.20
N ALA A 91 1.75 -22.84 -8.33
CA ALA A 91 1.06 -23.68 -7.36
C ALA A 91 0.04 -24.62 -8.04
N PRO A 92 0.16 -25.93 -7.84
CA PRO A 92 1.28 -26.62 -7.24
C PRO A 92 2.54 -26.51 -8.09
N ALA A 93 3.74 -26.53 -7.45
CA ALA A 93 5.02 -26.65 -8.13
C ALA A 93 5.51 -28.10 -8.05
N THR A 94 5.37 -28.83 -9.14
CA THR A 94 5.79 -30.24 -9.21
C THR A 94 7.28 -30.41 -9.49
N ALA A 95 7.86 -31.53 -9.09
CA ALA A 95 9.27 -31.85 -9.32
C ALA A 95 9.64 -31.76 -10.82
N ASN A 96 8.77 -32.24 -11.73
CA ASN A 96 8.97 -32.16 -13.16
C ASN A 96 9.13 -30.70 -13.64
N THR A 97 8.18 -29.82 -13.28
CA THR A 97 8.21 -28.42 -13.71
C THR A 97 9.38 -27.68 -13.12
N MET A 98 9.66 -27.84 -11.82
CA MET A 98 10.83 -27.23 -11.15
C MET A 98 12.13 -27.67 -11.81
N SER A 99 12.29 -28.97 -12.12
CA SER A 99 13.48 -29.48 -12.82
C SER A 99 13.64 -28.85 -14.20
N LYS A 100 12.57 -28.69 -14.96
CA LYS A 100 12.61 -28.00 -16.25
C LYS A 100 13.02 -26.55 -16.11
N MET A 101 12.44 -25.81 -15.17
CA MET A 101 12.74 -24.41 -14.91
C MET A 101 14.23 -24.18 -14.57
N VAL A 102 14.81 -25.00 -13.69
CA VAL A 102 16.22 -24.83 -13.29
C VAL A 102 17.23 -25.21 -14.38
N ASN A 103 16.79 -25.94 -15.39
CA ASN A 103 17.62 -26.36 -16.53
C ASN A 103 17.32 -25.55 -17.81
N GLY A 104 16.46 -24.53 -17.74
CA GLY A 104 16.14 -23.65 -18.88
C GLY A 104 15.34 -24.34 -19.98
N ILE A 105 14.62 -25.43 -19.68
CA ILE A 105 13.74 -26.09 -20.63
C ILE A 105 12.48 -25.26 -20.83
N CYS A 106 12.09 -25.05 -22.10
CA CYS A 106 10.98 -24.17 -22.48
C CYS A 106 10.04 -24.91 -23.46
N ASP A 107 9.37 -25.98 -22.99
CA ASP A 107 8.53 -26.85 -23.81
C ASP A 107 7.01 -26.60 -23.64
N ASN A 108 6.64 -25.58 -22.89
CA ASN A 108 5.24 -25.15 -22.73
C ASN A 108 5.15 -23.67 -22.35
N LEU A 109 3.94 -23.10 -22.44
CA LEU A 109 3.68 -21.67 -22.18
C LEU A 109 4.13 -21.22 -20.79
N LEU A 110 3.86 -22.01 -19.74
CA LEU A 110 4.24 -21.63 -18.37
C LEU A 110 5.75 -21.48 -18.21
N LEU A 111 6.54 -22.35 -18.82
CA LEU A 111 8.00 -22.29 -18.79
C LEU A 111 8.54 -21.09 -19.57
N ALA A 112 7.89 -20.74 -20.70
CA ALA A 112 8.24 -19.54 -21.45
C ALA A 112 7.95 -18.26 -20.66
N VAL A 113 6.81 -18.20 -19.99
CA VAL A 113 6.45 -17.10 -19.09
C VAL A 113 7.45 -16.98 -17.95
N TYR A 114 7.82 -18.10 -17.32
CA TYR A 114 8.83 -18.13 -16.24
C TYR A 114 10.16 -17.52 -16.68
N LEU A 115 10.66 -17.91 -17.85
CA LEU A 115 11.94 -17.41 -18.39
C LEU A 115 11.90 -15.95 -18.82
N SER A 116 10.68 -15.41 -19.11
CA SER A 116 10.48 -14.02 -19.55
C SER A 116 10.14 -13.07 -18.40
N ALA A 117 9.81 -13.60 -17.23
CA ALA A 117 9.34 -12.82 -16.09
C ALA A 117 10.44 -11.97 -15.46
N LYS A 118 10.07 -10.75 -15.02
CA LYS A 118 10.94 -9.81 -14.29
C LYS A 118 10.47 -9.55 -12.87
N CYS A 119 9.28 -10.03 -12.52
CA CYS A 119 8.69 -9.89 -11.20
C CYS A 119 9.12 -11.02 -10.25
N PRO A 120 8.92 -10.87 -8.92
CA PRO A 120 9.13 -11.94 -7.96
C PRO A 120 8.29 -13.19 -8.30
N ILE A 121 8.90 -14.38 -8.17
CA ILE A 121 8.24 -15.66 -8.47
C ILE A 121 8.26 -16.53 -7.22
N TYR A 122 7.06 -16.97 -6.82
CA TYR A 122 6.82 -17.84 -5.68
C TYR A 122 6.52 -19.27 -6.16
N PHE A 123 7.03 -20.24 -5.43
CA PHE A 123 6.80 -21.66 -5.70
C PHE A 123 6.17 -22.32 -4.47
N ALA A 124 5.02 -22.99 -4.64
CA ALA A 124 4.39 -23.83 -3.64
C ALA A 124 4.57 -25.29 -4.01
N PRO A 125 5.64 -25.97 -3.55
CA PRO A 125 5.94 -27.35 -3.90
C PRO A 125 4.83 -28.31 -3.46
N ALA A 126 4.55 -29.32 -4.30
CA ALA A 126 3.61 -30.39 -4.02
C ALA A 126 4.02 -31.69 -4.70
N MET A 127 4.33 -32.70 -3.89
CA MET A 127 4.70 -34.04 -4.37
C MET A 127 4.71 -35.02 -3.21
N ASP A 128 4.89 -36.30 -3.50
CA ASP A 128 5.01 -37.34 -2.48
C ASP A 128 6.29 -37.17 -1.65
N LEU A 129 6.29 -37.77 -0.46
CA LEU A 129 7.35 -37.68 0.54
C LEU A 129 8.75 -38.01 -0.02
N ASP A 130 8.87 -39.17 -0.69
CA ASP A 130 10.15 -39.61 -1.22
C ASP A 130 10.60 -38.76 -2.43
N MET A 131 9.67 -38.28 -3.25
CA MET A 131 9.95 -37.32 -4.31
C MET A 131 10.47 -35.99 -3.74
N TYR A 132 9.88 -35.51 -2.63
CA TYR A 132 10.29 -34.26 -2.00
C TYR A 132 11.70 -34.38 -1.37
N LYS A 133 12.01 -35.53 -0.81
CA LYS A 133 13.34 -35.84 -0.20
C LYS A 133 14.40 -36.17 -1.25
N HIS A 134 14.02 -36.57 -2.46
CA HIS A 134 14.95 -36.99 -3.49
C HIS A 134 16.01 -35.91 -3.76
N PRO A 135 17.32 -36.31 -3.89
CA PRO A 135 18.40 -35.34 -4.07
C PRO A 135 18.23 -34.40 -5.27
N SER A 136 17.65 -34.87 -6.39
CA SER A 136 17.37 -34.04 -7.56
C SER A 136 16.32 -32.96 -7.27
N THR A 137 15.30 -33.26 -6.49
CA THR A 137 14.26 -32.29 -6.09
C THR A 137 14.85 -31.24 -5.16
N ARG A 138 15.61 -31.67 -4.14
CA ARG A 138 16.32 -30.74 -3.25
C ARG A 138 17.26 -29.82 -4.02
N LYS A 139 18.07 -30.37 -4.94
CA LYS A 139 18.92 -29.57 -5.81
C LYS A 139 18.15 -28.58 -6.67
N SER A 140 16.97 -28.97 -7.19
CA SER A 140 16.12 -28.06 -7.96
C SER A 140 15.56 -26.91 -7.09
N LEU A 141 15.11 -27.21 -5.86
CA LEU A 141 14.65 -26.19 -4.91
C LEU A 141 15.76 -25.19 -4.54
N ASP A 142 16.98 -25.70 -4.25
CA ASP A 142 18.10 -24.83 -3.91
C ASP A 142 18.54 -23.98 -5.09
N LYS A 143 18.52 -24.54 -6.30
CA LYS A 143 18.84 -23.80 -7.53
C LYS A 143 17.79 -22.73 -7.84
N LEU A 144 16.50 -23.00 -7.66
CA LEU A 144 15.45 -21.98 -7.77
C LEU A 144 15.69 -20.81 -6.81
N LYS A 145 16.03 -21.11 -5.54
CA LYS A 145 16.37 -20.07 -4.55
C LYS A 145 17.59 -19.25 -4.99
N SER A 146 18.63 -19.91 -5.52
CA SER A 146 19.82 -19.21 -6.01
C SER A 146 19.56 -18.28 -7.22
N PHE A 147 18.48 -18.52 -7.94
CA PHE A 147 18.00 -17.63 -9.00
C PHE A 147 17.17 -16.44 -8.48
N GLY A 148 16.99 -16.33 -7.17
CA GLY A 148 16.18 -15.28 -6.55
C GLY A 148 14.69 -15.62 -6.43
N ASN A 149 14.30 -16.86 -6.76
CA ASN A 149 12.91 -17.30 -6.58
C ASN A 149 12.62 -17.61 -5.10
N ILE A 150 11.35 -17.49 -4.71
CA ILE A 150 10.90 -17.64 -3.33
C ILE A 150 10.16 -18.97 -3.20
N VAL A 151 10.67 -19.86 -2.38
CA VAL A 151 10.03 -21.16 -2.15
C VAL A 151 9.21 -21.09 -0.87
N ILE A 152 7.90 -21.25 -1.01
CA ILE A 152 6.97 -21.41 0.10
C ILE A 152 7.16 -22.80 0.68
N PRO A 153 7.43 -22.95 1.98
CA PRO A 153 7.66 -24.26 2.57
C PRO A 153 6.50 -25.22 2.35
N ALA A 154 6.80 -26.45 1.94
CA ALA A 154 5.80 -27.50 1.94
C ALA A 154 5.42 -27.84 3.40
N THR A 155 4.16 -28.24 3.61
CA THR A 155 3.68 -28.64 4.94
C THR A 155 3.81 -30.15 5.14
N SER A 156 3.87 -30.57 6.41
CA SER A 156 3.78 -31.97 6.81
C SER A 156 2.30 -32.37 6.99
N GLY A 157 1.98 -33.59 6.62
CA GLY A 157 0.65 -34.17 6.77
C GLY A 157 0.48 -35.43 5.98
N GLU A 158 -0.74 -35.95 5.97
CA GLU A 158 -1.10 -37.09 5.12
C GLU A 158 -1.10 -36.65 3.65
N LEU A 159 -0.42 -37.43 2.81
CA LEU A 159 -0.30 -37.25 1.36
C LEU A 159 -1.33 -38.12 0.64
N ALA A 160 -1.56 -37.86 -0.64
CA ALA A 160 -2.51 -38.62 -1.45
C ALA A 160 -2.15 -40.12 -1.58
N SER A 161 -0.89 -40.46 -1.35
CA SER A 161 -0.39 -41.85 -1.26
C SER A 161 -0.70 -42.55 0.06
N GLY A 162 -1.23 -41.84 1.06
CA GLY A 162 -1.41 -42.33 2.43
C GLY A 162 -0.15 -42.22 3.30
N LEU A 163 1.01 -41.81 2.75
CA LEU A 163 2.22 -41.54 3.55
C LEU A 163 2.05 -40.24 4.34
N VAL A 164 2.68 -40.15 5.50
CA VAL A 164 2.68 -38.96 6.34
C VAL A 164 4.07 -38.34 6.36
N GLY A 165 4.14 -37.05 5.97
CA GLY A 165 5.40 -36.31 5.96
C GLY A 165 5.38 -35.03 5.16
N GLU A 166 6.57 -34.45 4.91
CA GLU A 166 6.75 -33.26 4.12
C GLU A 166 6.52 -33.53 2.61
N GLY A 167 5.92 -32.59 1.92
CA GLY A 167 5.68 -32.65 0.48
C GLY A 167 4.28 -32.14 0.11
N ARG A 168 3.41 -31.93 1.08
CA ARG A 168 2.08 -31.38 0.90
C ARG A 168 2.16 -29.87 0.57
N MET A 169 1.47 -29.44 -0.48
CA MET A 169 1.32 -28.02 -0.76
C MET A 169 0.68 -27.30 0.43
N ALA A 170 1.28 -26.21 0.85
CA ALA A 170 0.69 -25.32 1.85
C ALA A 170 -0.76 -24.99 1.56
N GLU A 171 -1.54 -24.73 2.59
CA GLU A 171 -2.95 -24.40 2.39
C GLU A 171 -3.10 -23.03 1.69
N PRO A 172 -4.14 -22.80 0.90
CA PRO A 172 -4.33 -21.56 0.14
C PRO A 172 -4.21 -20.30 0.99
N HIS A 173 -4.73 -20.31 2.21
CA HIS A 173 -4.64 -19.17 3.12
C HIS A 173 -3.20 -18.91 3.58
N ASP A 174 -2.45 -19.98 3.88
CA ASP A 174 -1.07 -19.88 4.33
C ASP A 174 -0.14 -19.38 3.21
N ILE A 175 -0.41 -19.81 1.96
CA ILE A 175 0.31 -19.32 0.77
C ILE A 175 0.11 -17.80 0.63
N VAL A 176 -1.13 -17.32 0.71
CA VAL A 176 -1.45 -15.89 0.60
C VAL A 176 -0.79 -15.12 1.74
N THR A 177 -0.91 -15.58 2.97
CA THR A 177 -0.28 -14.96 4.15
C THR A 177 1.25 -14.92 4.02
N PHE A 178 1.87 -15.98 3.50
CA PHE A 178 3.31 -16.01 3.24
C PHE A 178 3.72 -14.93 2.24
N ILE A 179 3.00 -14.81 1.12
CA ILE A 179 3.26 -13.81 0.09
C ILE A 179 3.10 -12.39 0.65
N GLU A 180 2.01 -12.12 1.39
CA GLU A 180 1.81 -10.81 2.03
C GLU A 180 2.96 -10.45 2.98
N ASN A 181 3.37 -11.40 3.84
CA ASN A 181 4.47 -11.19 4.79
C ASN A 181 5.82 -10.97 4.08
N ASP A 182 6.10 -11.72 3.01
CA ASP A 182 7.33 -11.56 2.23
C ASP A 182 7.38 -10.18 1.56
N ILE A 183 6.27 -9.76 0.94
CA ILE A 183 6.16 -8.42 0.35
C ILE A 183 6.35 -7.34 1.42
N LEU A 184 5.61 -7.44 2.53
CA LEU A 184 5.70 -6.48 3.64
C LEU A 184 7.12 -6.40 4.20
N SER A 185 7.83 -7.54 4.29
CA SER A 185 9.20 -7.59 4.83
C SER A 185 10.22 -6.79 4.01
N LYS A 186 9.95 -6.57 2.72
CA LYS A 186 10.82 -5.90 1.76
C LYS A 186 10.46 -4.42 1.56
N LEU A 187 9.37 -3.95 2.17
CA LEU A 187 8.95 -2.57 2.03
C LEU A 187 9.84 -1.61 2.82
N PRO A 188 10.16 -0.42 2.27
CA PRO A 188 11.16 0.50 2.83
C PRO A 188 10.79 1.05 4.21
N LEU A 189 9.48 1.11 4.55
CA LEU A 189 9.00 1.57 5.85
C LEU A 189 8.54 0.44 6.76
N LYS A 190 8.93 -0.80 6.49
CA LYS A 190 8.61 -1.93 7.37
C LYS A 190 9.14 -1.70 8.79
N GLY A 191 8.25 -1.80 9.77
CA GLY A 191 8.55 -1.58 11.18
C GLY A 191 8.65 -0.10 11.58
N LYS A 192 8.48 0.85 10.65
CA LYS A 192 8.40 2.27 10.94
C LYS A 192 6.98 2.69 11.32
N LYS A 193 6.88 3.58 12.29
CA LYS A 193 5.62 4.20 12.73
C LYS A 193 5.52 5.62 12.19
N VAL A 194 4.39 5.95 11.60
CA VAL A 194 4.10 7.28 11.03
C VAL A 194 2.91 7.91 11.75
N LEU A 195 3.12 9.08 12.31
CA LEU A 195 2.05 9.94 12.81
C LEU A 195 1.64 10.91 11.70
N LEU A 196 0.36 11.03 11.44
CA LEU A 196 -0.15 11.93 10.41
C LEU A 196 -1.39 12.67 10.90
N THR A 197 -1.42 14.00 10.71
CA THR A 197 -2.63 14.79 10.96
C THR A 197 -3.32 15.15 9.64
N ALA A 198 -4.65 15.07 9.59
CA ALA A 198 -5.42 15.37 8.39
C ALA A 198 -6.75 16.07 8.73
N GLY A 199 -7.38 16.68 7.71
CA GLY A 199 -8.66 17.35 7.88
C GLY A 199 -8.56 18.74 8.52
N PRO A 200 -9.69 19.44 8.67
CA PRO A 200 -9.78 20.69 9.41
C PRO A 200 -9.94 20.42 10.91
N THR A 201 -9.75 21.43 11.75
CA THR A 201 -10.35 21.45 13.09
C THR A 201 -11.55 22.40 13.12
N TYR A 202 -12.53 22.08 13.95
CA TYR A 202 -13.74 22.85 14.17
C TYR A 202 -13.77 23.39 15.60
N GLU A 203 -13.71 24.71 15.72
CA GLU A 203 -13.70 25.40 17.00
C GLU A 203 -15.10 25.93 17.29
N ALA A 204 -15.78 25.29 18.23
CA ALA A 204 -17.19 25.59 18.52
C ALA A 204 -17.41 27.04 18.96
N ILE A 205 -18.38 27.72 18.36
CA ILE A 205 -18.95 28.99 18.82
C ILE A 205 -20.10 28.71 19.80
N ASP A 206 -20.94 27.76 19.41
CA ASP A 206 -22.07 27.23 20.14
C ASP A 206 -22.38 25.79 19.69
N PRO A 207 -23.38 25.06 20.22
CA PRO A 207 -23.67 23.68 19.81
C PRO A 207 -23.98 23.48 18.30
N VAL A 208 -24.13 24.56 17.52
CA VAL A 208 -24.56 24.53 16.11
C VAL A 208 -23.51 25.10 15.16
N ARG A 209 -22.71 26.07 15.60
CA ARG A 209 -21.79 26.84 14.75
C ARG A 209 -20.35 26.71 15.22
N PHE A 210 -19.43 26.77 14.28
CA PHE A 210 -17.99 26.67 14.53
C PHE A 210 -17.18 27.61 13.63
N VAL A 211 -15.93 27.86 13.97
CA VAL A 211 -14.88 28.41 13.14
C VAL A 211 -14.03 27.25 12.64
N GLY A 212 -13.66 27.22 11.37
CA GLY A 212 -12.84 26.14 10.81
C GLY A 212 -12.38 26.46 9.40
N ASN A 213 -11.52 25.60 8.86
CA ASN A 213 -10.93 25.72 7.52
C ASN A 213 -11.68 24.85 6.49
N HIS A 214 -11.62 25.23 5.22
CA HIS A 214 -12.26 24.50 4.10
C HIS A 214 -11.54 23.20 3.69
N SER A 215 -10.71 22.63 4.54
CA SER A 215 -9.99 21.39 4.22
C SER A 215 -10.93 20.19 4.19
N SER A 216 -10.78 19.34 3.17
CA SER A 216 -11.49 18.06 3.08
C SER A 216 -10.69 16.88 3.67
N GLY A 217 -9.41 17.09 4.00
CA GLY A 217 -8.51 16.05 4.47
C GLY A 217 -7.88 15.18 3.36
N LYS A 218 -8.32 15.28 2.09
CA LYS A 218 -7.91 14.38 0.99
C LYS A 218 -6.40 14.17 0.90
N MET A 219 -5.58 15.22 1.05
CA MET A 219 -4.12 15.09 0.95
C MET A 219 -3.54 14.23 2.07
N GLY A 220 -3.94 14.48 3.32
CA GLY A 220 -3.49 13.69 4.46
C GLY A 220 -3.91 12.22 4.36
N PHE A 221 -5.15 11.95 3.96
CA PHE A 221 -5.61 10.57 3.74
C PHE A 221 -4.82 9.87 2.63
N ALA A 222 -4.51 10.55 1.52
CA ALA A 222 -3.68 9.99 0.46
C ALA A 222 -2.24 9.69 0.93
N ILE A 223 -1.65 10.56 1.78
CA ILE A 223 -0.31 10.33 2.37
C ILE A 223 -0.35 9.14 3.34
N ALA A 224 -1.41 9.01 4.16
CA ALA A 224 -1.57 7.88 5.07
C ALA A 224 -1.60 6.55 4.31
N GLU A 225 -2.34 6.49 3.21
CA GLU A 225 -2.42 5.32 2.35
C GLU A 225 -1.09 5.03 1.64
N ALA A 226 -0.40 6.06 1.15
CA ALA A 226 0.92 5.92 0.53
C ALA A 226 1.97 5.40 1.53
N ALA A 227 1.99 5.91 2.77
CA ALA A 227 2.88 5.44 3.82
C ALA A 227 2.62 3.97 4.20
N ALA A 228 1.35 3.60 4.35
CA ALA A 228 0.94 2.23 4.64
C ALA A 228 1.30 1.26 3.51
N ASN A 229 1.15 1.67 2.25
CA ASN A 229 1.59 0.90 1.08
C ASN A 229 3.11 0.70 1.02
N LEU A 230 3.89 1.53 1.70
CA LEU A 230 5.33 1.37 1.90
C LEU A 230 5.68 0.58 3.16
N GLY A 231 4.70 0.03 3.87
CA GLY A 231 4.85 -0.87 5.01
C GLY A 231 4.85 -0.19 6.38
N ALA A 232 4.60 1.11 6.47
CA ALA A 232 4.51 1.82 7.73
C ALA A 232 3.22 1.49 8.50
N GLU A 233 3.30 1.43 9.81
CA GLU A 233 2.16 1.53 10.71
C GLU A 233 1.79 3.01 10.88
N VAL A 234 0.57 3.40 10.51
CA VAL A 234 0.16 4.81 10.42
C VAL A 234 -0.89 5.15 11.46
N TYR A 235 -0.62 6.12 12.31
CA TYR A 235 -1.57 6.74 13.23
C TYR A 235 -2.11 8.01 12.58
N LEU A 236 -3.32 7.95 12.01
CA LEU A 236 -3.97 9.05 11.32
C LEU A 236 -4.90 9.79 12.27
N ILE A 237 -4.46 10.95 12.78
CA ILE A 237 -5.30 11.84 13.60
C ILE A 237 -6.10 12.74 12.65
N SER A 238 -7.39 12.51 12.55
CA SER A 238 -8.27 13.18 11.59
C SER A 238 -9.22 14.14 12.29
N GLY A 239 -9.18 15.40 11.90
CA GLY A 239 -10.31 16.30 12.10
C GLY A 239 -11.52 15.85 11.25
N PRO A 240 -12.68 16.53 11.37
CA PRO A 240 -13.90 16.15 10.68
C PRO A 240 -13.70 16.00 9.19
N SER A 241 -13.89 14.78 8.67
CA SER A 241 -13.68 14.46 7.26
C SER A 241 -14.54 13.28 6.82
N TYR A 242 -15.11 13.37 5.61
CA TYR A 242 -15.85 12.29 4.95
C TYR A 242 -14.94 11.29 4.23
N GLN A 243 -13.61 11.53 4.22
CA GLN A 243 -12.67 10.60 3.61
C GLN A 243 -12.65 9.29 4.38
N GLN A 244 -12.58 8.18 3.64
CA GLN A 244 -12.47 6.85 4.22
C GLN A 244 -11.12 6.25 3.87
N ILE A 245 -10.58 5.45 4.77
CA ILE A 245 -9.39 4.66 4.54
C ILE A 245 -9.66 3.24 5.03
N LYS A 246 -9.23 2.26 4.24
CA LYS A 246 -9.50 0.83 4.55
C LYS A 246 -8.21 0.01 4.69
N HIS A 247 -7.04 0.67 4.64
CA HIS A 247 -5.76 -0.02 4.75
C HIS A 247 -5.56 -0.53 6.19
N SER A 248 -5.21 -1.82 6.35
CA SER A 248 -5.09 -2.49 7.66
C SER A 248 -3.99 -1.90 8.56
N LEU A 249 -2.97 -1.26 7.98
CA LEU A 249 -1.90 -0.61 8.72
C LEU A 249 -2.21 0.84 9.10
N VAL A 250 -3.42 1.36 8.83
CA VAL A 250 -3.82 2.71 9.20
C VAL A 250 -4.82 2.68 10.36
N HIS A 251 -4.41 3.25 11.48
CA HIS A 251 -5.23 3.44 12.68
C HIS A 251 -5.75 4.88 12.68
N ARG A 252 -7.02 5.05 12.33
CA ARG A 252 -7.67 6.36 12.32
C ARG A 252 -8.16 6.73 13.73
N ILE A 253 -7.84 7.95 14.15
CA ILE A 253 -8.24 8.55 15.42
C ILE A 253 -8.94 9.86 15.09
N ASP A 254 -10.26 9.93 15.36
CA ASP A 254 -11.04 11.10 15.06
C ASP A 254 -10.99 12.10 16.22
N VAL A 255 -10.80 13.38 15.87
CA VAL A 255 -10.80 14.53 16.78
C VAL A 255 -11.64 15.65 16.15
N VAL A 256 -12.06 16.61 16.94
CA VAL A 256 -12.88 17.73 16.46
C VAL A 256 -12.12 19.05 16.53
N SER A 257 -11.51 19.36 17.65
CA SER A 257 -10.89 20.65 17.93
C SER A 257 -9.36 20.62 17.82
N ALA A 258 -8.76 21.81 17.72
CA ALA A 258 -7.30 21.97 17.75
C ALA A 258 -6.69 21.49 19.09
N ASP A 259 -7.40 21.65 20.21
CA ASP A 259 -6.92 21.18 21.51
C ASP A 259 -6.93 19.65 21.60
N GLU A 260 -7.95 18.97 21.04
CA GLU A 260 -7.99 17.52 20.96
C GLU A 260 -6.88 16.99 20.05
N MET A 261 -6.71 17.60 18.86
CA MET A 261 -5.64 17.23 17.91
C MET A 261 -4.27 17.43 18.56
N TYR A 262 -4.04 18.54 19.26
CA TYR A 262 -2.81 18.80 20.02
C TYR A 262 -2.53 17.66 21.01
N LYS A 263 -3.51 17.31 21.86
CA LYS A 263 -3.37 16.28 22.90
C LYS A 263 -3.00 14.94 22.30
N VAL A 264 -3.81 14.46 21.35
CA VAL A 264 -3.60 13.14 20.73
C VAL A 264 -2.29 13.09 19.95
N THR A 265 -1.94 14.17 19.22
CA THR A 265 -0.68 14.22 18.47
C THR A 265 0.54 14.10 19.40
N HIS A 266 0.53 14.74 20.57
CA HIS A 266 1.63 14.66 21.55
C HIS A 266 1.70 13.29 22.24
N GLU A 267 0.58 12.62 22.42
CA GLU A 267 0.53 11.28 22.99
C GLU A 267 1.28 10.26 22.11
N TYR A 268 1.06 10.31 20.79
CA TYR A 268 1.69 9.37 19.85
C TYR A 268 3.09 9.80 19.38
N PHE A 269 3.44 11.11 19.45
CA PHE A 269 4.68 11.65 18.84
C PHE A 269 5.96 10.99 19.34
N LYS A 270 6.02 10.59 20.60
CA LYS A 270 7.23 9.99 21.19
C LYS A 270 7.54 8.59 20.64
N GLU A 271 6.53 7.89 20.13
CA GLU A 271 6.64 6.52 19.69
C GLU A 271 6.82 6.35 18.19
N VAL A 272 6.79 7.45 17.42
CA VAL A 272 6.83 7.40 15.97
C VAL A 272 8.20 7.79 15.41
N ASP A 273 8.52 7.24 14.24
CA ASP A 273 9.75 7.57 13.50
C ASP A 273 9.56 8.81 12.62
N ILE A 274 8.35 8.99 12.09
CA ILE A 274 8.01 10.05 11.12
C ILE A 274 6.73 10.73 11.59
N ALA A 275 6.70 12.07 11.55
CA ALA A 275 5.50 12.85 11.82
C ALA A 275 5.23 13.82 10.66
N ILE A 276 4.04 13.75 10.07
CA ILE A 276 3.62 14.58 8.93
C ILE A 276 2.38 15.36 9.30
N LEU A 277 2.50 16.67 9.45
CA LEU A 277 1.40 17.53 9.88
C LEU A 277 0.77 18.24 8.68
N SER A 278 -0.28 17.62 8.12
CA SER A 278 -1.02 18.14 6.95
C SER A 278 -2.42 18.67 7.27
N ALA A 279 -2.85 18.59 8.53
CA ALA A 279 -4.14 19.12 8.97
C ALA A 279 -4.21 20.64 8.80
N ALA A 280 -5.38 21.14 8.45
CA ALA A 280 -5.70 22.57 8.44
C ALA A 280 -6.26 22.97 9.81
N VAL A 281 -5.37 23.09 10.79
CA VAL A 281 -5.72 23.49 12.15
C VAL A 281 -6.14 24.96 12.15
N SER A 282 -7.22 25.30 12.85
CA SER A 282 -7.62 26.70 13.05
C SER A 282 -6.61 27.43 13.96
N ASP A 283 -6.11 28.57 13.51
CA ASP A 283 -5.17 29.39 14.30
C ASP A 283 -5.85 30.11 15.46
N TYR A 284 -7.18 30.27 15.40
CA TYR A 284 -8.00 30.93 16.39
C TYR A 284 -9.21 30.12 16.76
N LYS A 285 -9.64 30.22 18.01
CA LYS A 285 -10.86 29.64 18.57
C LYS A 285 -11.65 30.67 19.38
N PRO A 286 -12.99 30.53 19.53
CA PRO A 286 -13.76 31.38 20.43
C PRO A 286 -13.21 31.29 21.86
N LYS A 287 -13.00 32.44 22.48
CA LYS A 287 -12.53 32.53 23.86
C LYS A 287 -13.55 31.93 24.84
N ASN A 288 -14.84 32.16 24.54
CA ASN A 288 -15.97 31.63 25.30
C ASN A 288 -16.91 30.88 24.37
N VAL A 289 -17.15 29.60 24.66
CA VAL A 289 -18.10 28.76 23.92
C VAL A 289 -19.46 28.83 24.61
N ALA A 290 -20.49 29.20 23.86
CA ALA A 290 -21.85 29.25 24.40
C ALA A 290 -22.44 27.85 24.60
N ILE A 291 -22.96 27.56 25.79
CA ILE A 291 -23.58 26.26 26.10
C ILE A 291 -24.89 26.04 25.32
N GLN A 292 -25.57 27.14 24.94
CA GLN A 292 -26.79 27.11 24.15
C GLN A 292 -26.64 27.89 22.87
N LYS A 293 -27.40 27.50 21.83
CA LYS A 293 -27.44 28.23 20.56
C LYS A 293 -27.68 29.72 20.78
N ILE A 294 -26.76 30.56 20.34
CA ILE A 294 -26.87 32.01 20.42
C ILE A 294 -28.06 32.47 19.56
N LYS A 295 -29.08 33.08 20.17
CA LYS A 295 -30.22 33.66 19.48
C LYS A 295 -29.84 35.00 18.85
N LYS A 296 -30.42 35.31 17.68
CA LYS A 296 -30.23 36.61 17.02
C LYS A 296 -30.71 37.73 17.99
N LYS A 297 -29.80 38.63 18.32
CA LYS A 297 -30.07 39.85 19.08
C LYS A 297 -29.41 41.02 18.29
N GLY A 298 -30.23 41.79 17.58
CA GLY A 298 -29.72 42.90 16.73
C GLY A 298 -29.17 42.46 15.39
N SER A 299 -28.40 43.35 14.74
CA SER A 299 -27.88 43.20 13.37
C SER A 299 -26.45 42.59 13.32
N ALA A 300 -25.73 42.52 14.43
CA ALA A 300 -24.35 42.05 14.49
C ALA A 300 -24.19 41.01 15.62
N LEU A 301 -23.19 40.16 15.47
CA LEU A 301 -22.68 39.23 16.49
C LEU A 301 -21.17 39.34 16.56
N ASP A 302 -20.66 39.83 17.67
CA ASP A 302 -19.23 39.91 17.94
C ASP A 302 -18.76 38.63 18.65
N ILE A 303 -17.67 38.04 18.18
CA ILE A 303 -17.07 36.83 18.76
C ILE A 303 -15.61 37.14 19.09
N GLU A 304 -15.26 37.13 20.37
CA GLU A 304 -13.88 37.27 20.81
C GLU A 304 -13.13 35.96 20.53
N LEU A 305 -12.03 36.06 19.79
CA LEU A 305 -11.18 34.90 19.45
C LEU A 305 -9.87 34.94 20.25
N THR A 306 -9.35 33.75 20.56
CA THR A 306 -8.02 33.54 21.16
C THR A 306 -7.23 32.57 20.29
N GLN A 307 -5.89 32.66 20.32
CA GLN A 307 -5.05 31.77 19.56
C GLN A 307 -5.13 30.32 20.05
N THR A 308 -5.05 29.37 19.15
CA THR A 308 -4.90 27.96 19.44
C THR A 308 -3.41 27.62 19.67
N LYS A 309 -3.13 26.43 20.19
CA LYS A 309 -1.75 25.95 20.37
C LYS A 309 -1.15 25.57 19.02
N ASP A 310 0.06 26.05 18.74
CA ASP A 310 0.80 25.64 17.54
C ASP A 310 1.36 24.21 17.71
N ILE A 311 0.65 23.22 17.18
CA ILE A 311 1.00 21.79 17.28
C ILE A 311 2.40 21.56 16.68
N LEU A 312 2.64 22.03 15.46
CA LEU A 312 3.89 21.79 14.74
C LEU A 312 5.10 22.42 15.46
N ALA A 313 4.96 23.66 15.94
CA ALA A 313 6.04 24.32 16.70
C ALA A 313 6.31 23.63 18.04
N SER A 314 5.27 23.12 18.71
CA SER A 314 5.43 22.41 19.97
C SER A 314 6.12 21.06 19.80
N LEU A 315 5.81 20.32 18.72
CA LEU A 315 6.51 19.07 18.38
C LEU A 315 7.97 19.30 18.01
N GLY A 316 8.26 20.36 17.24
CA GLY A 316 9.63 20.72 16.91
C GLY A 316 10.52 21.02 18.12
N LYS A 317 9.94 21.47 19.25
CA LYS A 317 10.66 21.70 20.52
C LYS A 317 11.01 20.42 21.26
N ILE A 318 10.16 19.38 21.13
CA ILE A 318 10.33 18.09 21.83
C ILE A 318 10.83 16.98 20.92
N LYS A 319 11.14 17.32 19.66
CA LYS A 319 11.67 16.39 18.66
C LYS A 319 13.02 15.84 19.08
N GLU A 320 13.18 14.54 19.03
CA GLU A 320 14.43 13.81 19.29
C GLU A 320 14.94 13.16 18.00
N HIS A 321 14.39 11.97 17.66
CA HIS A 321 14.77 11.17 16.50
C HIS A 321 13.78 11.27 15.34
N GLN A 322 12.60 11.83 15.58
CA GLN A 322 11.51 11.86 14.61
C GLN A 322 11.86 12.70 13.38
N PHE A 323 11.56 12.19 12.18
CA PHE A 323 11.57 12.98 10.96
C PHE A 323 10.29 13.80 10.88
N LEU A 324 10.38 15.11 11.10
CA LEU A 324 9.22 16.00 11.24
C LEU A 324 8.97 16.79 9.96
N VAL A 325 7.77 16.61 9.37
CA VAL A 325 7.34 17.27 8.14
C VAL A 325 6.14 18.17 8.39
N GLY A 326 6.23 19.42 7.95
CA GLY A 326 5.13 20.38 7.99
C GLY A 326 4.59 20.70 6.60
N PHE A 327 3.38 21.26 6.56
CA PHE A 327 2.78 21.84 5.37
C PHE A 327 2.74 23.36 5.48
N ALA A 328 2.95 24.03 4.35
CA ALA A 328 2.74 25.47 4.20
C ALA A 328 1.80 25.71 3.01
N LEU A 329 0.79 26.51 3.25
CA LEU A 329 -0.10 27.04 2.22
C LEU A 329 0.04 28.56 2.25
N GLU A 330 0.68 29.10 1.25
CA GLU A 330 1.07 30.51 1.22
C GLU A 330 0.48 31.22 -0.02
N THR A 331 0.33 32.53 0.09
CA THR A 331 -0.19 33.37 -1.01
C THR A 331 0.82 34.41 -1.50
N ASN A 332 1.77 34.81 -0.64
CA ASN A 332 2.81 35.78 -0.91
C ASN A 332 4.14 35.34 -0.33
N ASN A 333 5.27 35.66 -0.99
CA ASN A 333 6.63 35.30 -0.57
C ASN A 333 6.77 33.82 -0.16
N GLU A 334 6.12 32.96 -0.91
CA GLU A 334 5.81 31.56 -0.57
C GLU A 334 7.04 30.77 -0.15
N LEU A 335 8.11 30.80 -0.97
CA LEU A 335 9.37 30.08 -0.68
C LEU A 335 10.06 30.60 0.58
N GLN A 336 10.12 31.92 0.75
CA GLN A 336 10.78 32.49 1.92
C GLN A 336 10.02 32.18 3.20
N ASN A 337 8.70 32.36 3.19
CA ASN A 337 7.84 32.03 4.34
C ASN A 337 7.94 30.53 4.72
N ALA A 338 7.99 29.63 3.72
CA ALA A 338 8.18 28.22 3.96
C ALA A 338 9.53 27.90 4.59
N LYS A 339 10.63 28.50 4.09
CA LYS A 339 11.97 28.35 4.65
C LYS A 339 12.08 28.88 6.09
N ASP A 340 11.47 30.01 6.37
CA ASP A 340 11.45 30.59 7.71
C ASP A 340 10.63 29.73 8.69
N LYS A 341 9.50 29.18 8.22
CA LYS A 341 8.67 28.24 8.99
C LYS A 341 9.42 26.94 9.29
N LEU A 342 10.14 26.39 8.30
CA LEU A 342 10.96 25.18 8.43
C LEU A 342 12.00 25.37 9.55
N LYS A 343 12.77 26.45 9.51
CA LYS A 343 13.81 26.76 10.52
C LYS A 343 13.20 27.03 11.91
N ARG A 344 12.19 27.92 11.97
CA ARG A 344 11.56 28.33 13.23
C ARG A 344 10.92 27.18 13.99
N LYS A 345 10.37 26.19 13.25
CA LYS A 345 9.68 25.05 13.84
C LYS A 345 10.51 23.77 13.89
N ASN A 346 11.82 23.84 13.59
CA ASN A 346 12.76 22.73 13.66
C ASN A 346 12.30 21.50 12.84
N LEU A 347 11.88 21.74 11.58
CA LEU A 347 11.41 20.69 10.69
C LEU A 347 12.57 20.08 9.89
N ASP A 348 12.41 18.82 9.46
CA ASP A 348 13.33 18.15 8.54
C ASP A 348 12.94 18.40 7.08
N ALA A 349 11.65 18.60 6.82
CA ALA A 349 11.14 19.03 5.53
C ALA A 349 9.84 19.85 5.67
N ILE A 350 9.57 20.68 4.68
CA ILE A 350 8.30 21.40 4.55
C ILE A 350 7.76 21.23 3.13
N ILE A 351 6.46 20.98 3.03
CA ILE A 351 5.75 20.82 1.77
C ILE A 351 4.98 22.10 1.51
N LEU A 352 5.43 22.84 0.52
CA LEU A 352 4.84 24.11 0.11
C LEU A 352 3.80 23.86 -0.99
N ASN A 353 2.56 24.32 -0.74
CA ASN A 353 1.49 24.45 -1.72
C ASN A 353 1.28 25.93 -2.04
N SER A 354 1.08 26.24 -3.31
CA SER A 354 0.70 27.59 -3.75
C SER A 354 -0.79 27.66 -4.12
N LEU A 355 -1.49 28.66 -3.59
CA LEU A 355 -2.87 28.96 -4.03
C LEU A 355 -2.92 29.65 -5.39
N LYS A 356 -1.79 30.12 -5.94
CA LYS A 356 -1.70 30.74 -7.26
C LYS A 356 -1.81 29.75 -8.41
N ASP A 357 -1.45 28.51 -8.17
CA ASP A 357 -1.53 27.45 -9.19
C ASP A 357 -2.98 26.98 -9.37
N LYS A 358 -3.54 27.18 -10.57
CA LYS A 358 -4.87 26.65 -10.92
C LYS A 358 -4.90 25.13 -10.77
N GLY A 359 -5.81 24.63 -9.93
CA GLY A 359 -5.93 23.17 -9.65
C GLY A 359 -5.16 22.71 -8.40
N ALA A 360 -4.39 23.59 -7.75
CA ALA A 360 -3.81 23.32 -6.43
C ALA A 360 -4.64 24.00 -5.33
N GLY A 361 -4.79 23.35 -4.18
CA GLY A 361 -5.48 23.92 -3.03
C GLY A 361 -6.52 23.02 -2.36
N PHE A 362 -7.39 23.64 -1.55
CA PHE A 362 -8.46 22.92 -0.86
C PHE A 362 -9.54 22.44 -1.83
N ALA A 363 -10.15 21.30 -1.53
CA ALA A 363 -11.28 20.71 -2.27
C ALA A 363 -11.02 20.33 -3.75
N THR A 364 -9.78 20.42 -4.27
CA THR A 364 -9.41 19.93 -5.61
C THR A 364 -8.93 18.47 -5.55
N GLU A 365 -8.97 17.77 -6.70
CA GLU A 365 -8.43 16.39 -6.82
C GLU A 365 -6.92 16.38 -7.10
N THR A 366 -6.37 17.51 -7.55
CA THR A 366 -4.96 17.68 -7.91
C THR A 366 -4.23 18.55 -6.90
N ASN A 367 -2.90 18.49 -6.93
CA ASN A 367 -2.02 19.37 -6.17
C ASN A 367 -0.69 19.59 -6.92
N LYS A 368 -0.06 20.74 -6.67
CA LYS A 368 1.29 21.06 -7.10
C LYS A 368 2.08 21.49 -5.88
N ILE A 369 3.23 20.86 -5.66
CA ILE A 369 4.01 21.06 -4.45
C ILE A 369 5.48 21.36 -4.74
N THR A 370 6.13 22.02 -3.80
CA THR A 370 7.59 22.09 -3.69
C THR A 370 8.00 21.54 -2.33
N ILE A 371 8.88 20.54 -2.30
CA ILE A 371 9.45 20.03 -1.06
C ILE A 371 10.75 20.78 -0.78
N ILE A 372 10.88 21.34 0.42
CA ILE A 372 12.08 22.04 0.89
C ILE A 372 12.61 21.26 2.09
N ASP A 373 13.86 20.82 2.03
CA ASP A 373 14.51 20.09 3.12
C ASP A 373 15.22 21.01 4.13
N LYS A 374 15.74 20.43 5.21
CA LYS A 374 16.45 21.16 6.26
C LYS A 374 17.67 21.94 5.77
N ASP A 375 18.28 21.49 4.65
CA ASP A 375 19.45 22.14 4.03
C ASP A 375 19.02 23.19 3.00
N LEU A 376 17.72 23.47 2.92
CA LEU A 376 17.06 24.45 2.05
C LEU A 376 17.11 24.10 0.55
N HIS A 377 17.39 22.83 0.20
CA HIS A 377 17.24 22.36 -1.17
C HIS A 377 15.75 22.30 -1.54
N GLU A 378 15.43 22.87 -2.70
CA GLU A 378 14.10 22.94 -3.24
C GLU A 378 13.91 21.88 -4.31
N LYS A 379 12.84 21.08 -4.21
CA LYS A 379 12.45 20.11 -5.22
C LYS A 379 11.00 20.37 -5.65
N PRO A 380 10.80 21.04 -6.79
CA PRO A 380 9.46 21.26 -7.34
C PRO A 380 8.91 19.98 -7.99
N PHE A 381 7.59 19.80 -7.93
CA PHE A 381 6.85 18.74 -8.60
C PHE A 381 5.75 19.34 -9.46
N GLU A 382 5.46 18.70 -10.59
CA GLU A 382 4.39 19.11 -11.48
C GLU A 382 3.01 18.88 -10.88
N LEU A 383 1.99 19.49 -11.48
CA LEU A 383 0.59 19.30 -11.10
C LEU A 383 0.18 17.84 -11.36
N LYS A 384 -0.19 17.13 -10.30
CA LYS A 384 -0.60 15.72 -10.34
C LYS A 384 -1.83 15.49 -9.47
N SER A 385 -2.41 14.30 -9.55
CA SER A 385 -3.42 13.86 -8.58
C SER A 385 -2.85 13.83 -7.15
N LYS A 386 -3.68 14.07 -6.15
CA LYS A 386 -3.25 14.00 -4.74
C LYS A 386 -2.67 12.65 -4.34
N ILE A 387 -3.12 11.59 -5.01
CA ILE A 387 -2.57 10.23 -4.81
C ILE A 387 -1.13 10.14 -5.31
N GLU A 388 -0.83 10.68 -6.50
CA GLU A 388 0.54 10.70 -7.03
C GLU A 388 1.45 11.62 -6.23
N VAL A 389 0.95 12.80 -5.84
CA VAL A 389 1.69 13.73 -4.97
C VAL A 389 2.01 13.08 -3.62
N ALA A 390 1.09 12.31 -3.05
CA ALA A 390 1.34 11.56 -1.81
C ALA A 390 2.46 10.53 -1.96
N LYS A 391 2.52 9.83 -3.10
CA LYS A 391 3.62 8.91 -3.43
C LYS A 391 4.95 9.67 -3.57
N ASP A 392 4.95 10.82 -4.25
CA ASP A 392 6.15 11.64 -4.40
C ASP A 392 6.68 12.10 -3.02
N ILE A 393 5.78 12.58 -2.13
CA ILE A 393 6.13 12.99 -0.76
C ILE A 393 6.76 11.83 0.01
N MET A 394 6.11 10.67 0.00
CA MET A 394 6.60 9.51 0.75
C MET A 394 7.92 8.97 0.20
N ASN A 395 8.10 8.97 -1.12
CA ASN A 395 9.38 8.58 -1.74
C ASN A 395 10.53 9.51 -1.32
N GLU A 396 10.30 10.83 -1.27
CA GLU A 396 11.30 11.79 -0.79
C GLU A 396 11.64 11.58 0.69
N ILE A 397 10.64 11.31 1.51
CA ILE A 397 10.86 11.01 2.93
C ILE A 397 11.70 9.73 3.07
N VAL A 398 11.34 8.65 2.36
CA VAL A 398 12.12 7.39 2.37
C VAL A 398 13.58 7.63 2.00
N MET A 399 13.85 8.36 0.92
CA MET A 399 15.24 8.67 0.50
C MET A 399 16.05 9.43 1.53
N LYS A 400 15.39 10.20 2.42
CA LYS A 400 16.09 11.00 3.44
C LYS A 400 16.30 10.29 4.77
N ILE A 401 15.54 9.21 5.03
CA ILE A 401 15.65 8.42 6.28
C ILE A 401 16.36 7.08 6.08
N SER A 402 16.63 6.71 4.81
CA SER A 402 17.45 5.54 4.44
C SER A 402 18.94 5.91 4.55
#